data_cb40afade59e26bf2242a418c0f70bd8
#
_entry.id   cb40afade59e26bf2242a418c0f70bd8
#
_cell.length_a   1.000
_cell.length_b   1.000
_cell.length_c   1.000
_cell.angle_alpha   90.00
_cell.angle_beta   90.00
_cell.angle_gamma   90.00
#
_symmetry.space_group_name_H-M   'P 1'
#
loop_
_entity.id
_entity.type
_entity.pdbx_description
1 polymer ?
#
loop_
_entity_poly.entity_id
_entity_poly.type
_entity_poly.pdbx_seq_one_letter_code
_entity_poly.pdbx_strand_id
1 'polypeptide(L)'
;SFDLYENPRALKAGYMVSDSVLDYVMEGTDPLEVQNRMLSGIAGKRLYKMQTVSSEAVWAGNVDFDISLKKGEHGYLYIPGTEPETVTINGQEQKSDYWNNNFLDLGTYDTDTVVHVTAETGMQEAVLGTYRESDLDEIYEMLSSRQMDLKNGKGTIAAAKDGMLLLSIFYDPDMQIYVDGKKVDGKSIQGLTGVKLSAGTHTVTMKYRTPGLQAG
;
A
#
# COMPACT_ATOMS: atom_id res chain seq x y z
N SER A 1 26.89 9.31 -9.02
CA SER A 1 26.09 10.17 -8.13
C SER A 1 24.94 9.33 -7.60
N PHE A 2 24.60 9.51 -6.34
CA PHE A 2 23.41 8.90 -5.75
C PHE A 2 22.43 10.05 -5.48
N ASP A 3 21.21 9.90 -5.95
CA ASP A 3 20.13 10.83 -5.64
C ASP A 3 19.42 10.33 -4.38
N LEU A 4 19.29 11.18 -3.38
CA LEU A 4 18.59 10.87 -2.14
C LEU A 4 17.19 11.50 -2.21
N TYR A 5 16.17 10.67 -2.12
CA TYR A 5 14.78 11.09 -2.08
C TYR A 5 14.22 10.91 -0.67
N GLU A 6 13.57 11.94 -0.14
CA GLU A 6 12.82 11.88 1.09
C GLU A 6 11.32 11.71 0.76
N ASN A 7 10.67 10.71 1.37
CA ASN A 7 9.23 10.59 1.30
C ASN A 7 8.59 11.33 2.50
N PRO A 8 8.01 12.52 2.30
CA PRO A 8 7.43 13.31 3.38
C PRO A 8 6.20 12.66 4.02
N ARG A 9 5.61 11.65 3.35
CA ARG A 9 4.47 10.87 3.86
C ARG A 9 4.87 9.50 4.41
N ALA A 10 6.16 9.28 4.71
CA ALA A 10 6.58 8.06 5.35
C ALA A 10 5.97 7.95 6.76
N LEU A 11 5.20 6.89 7.01
CA LEU A 11 4.69 6.58 8.34
C LEU A 11 5.80 6.00 9.21
N LYS A 12 5.71 6.21 10.52
CA LYS A 12 6.62 5.60 11.49
C LYS A 12 6.36 4.11 11.64
N ALA A 13 7.19 3.46 12.47
CA ALA A 13 7.19 2.00 12.62
C ALA A 13 5.87 1.41 13.17
N GLY A 14 5.03 2.20 13.82
CA GLY A 14 3.74 1.72 14.34
C GLY A 14 2.66 2.79 14.36
N TYR A 15 1.40 2.38 14.20
CA TYR A 15 0.24 3.26 14.28
C TYR A 15 -1.00 2.50 14.72
N MET A 16 -1.91 3.19 15.43
CA MET A 16 -3.17 2.62 15.86
C MET A 16 -4.15 2.47 14.70
N VAL A 17 -4.76 1.30 14.61
CA VAL A 17 -5.80 0.97 13.64
C VAL A 17 -7.03 0.38 14.35
N SER A 18 -8.14 0.25 13.64
CA SER A 18 -9.33 -0.45 14.12
C SER A 18 -9.07 -1.96 14.22
N ASP A 19 -9.82 -2.64 15.10
CA ASP A 19 -9.83 -4.12 15.14
C ASP A 19 -10.31 -4.74 13.82
N SER A 20 -11.00 -3.99 12.95
CA SER A 20 -11.40 -4.43 11.59
C SER A 20 -10.23 -4.83 10.70
N VAL A 21 -9.00 -4.42 11.05
CA VAL A 21 -7.79 -4.88 10.36
C VAL A 21 -7.58 -6.40 10.50
N LEU A 22 -8.17 -7.03 11.52
CA LEU A 22 -8.11 -8.49 11.72
C LEU A 22 -8.94 -9.25 10.67
N ASP A 23 -9.96 -8.61 10.11
CA ASP A 23 -10.84 -9.20 9.10
C ASP A 23 -10.30 -8.97 7.68
N TYR A 24 -9.20 -8.21 7.55
CA TYR A 24 -8.56 -7.96 6.29
C TYR A 24 -7.85 -9.21 5.79
N VAL A 25 -8.19 -9.61 4.57
CA VAL A 25 -7.52 -10.71 3.86
C VAL A 25 -6.92 -10.18 2.57
N MET A 26 -5.62 -10.44 2.36
CA MET A 26 -4.91 -10.07 1.13
C MET A 26 -5.23 -11.12 0.06
N GLU A 27 -6.42 -10.99 -0.55
CA GLU A 27 -6.88 -11.84 -1.65
C GLU A 27 -7.09 -11.02 -2.90
N GLY A 28 -6.86 -11.65 -4.05
CA GLY A 28 -7.07 -11.05 -5.36
C GLY A 28 -5.78 -10.81 -6.14
N THR A 29 -5.94 -10.66 -7.44
CA THR A 29 -4.85 -10.43 -8.39
C THR A 29 -4.72 -8.96 -8.81
N ASP A 30 -5.75 -8.15 -8.54
CA ASP A 30 -5.75 -6.71 -8.82
C ASP A 30 -5.03 -5.95 -7.71
N PRO A 31 -3.85 -5.38 -7.97
CA PRO A 31 -3.04 -4.71 -6.95
C PRO A 31 -3.71 -3.44 -6.40
N LEU A 32 -4.53 -2.75 -7.19
CA LEU A 32 -5.26 -1.54 -6.76
C LEU A 32 -6.37 -1.90 -5.76
N GLU A 33 -7.11 -2.98 -6.04
CA GLU A 33 -8.15 -3.46 -5.14
C GLU A 33 -7.54 -4.01 -3.83
N VAL A 34 -6.42 -4.73 -3.91
CA VAL A 34 -5.70 -5.20 -2.72
C VAL A 34 -5.26 -4.03 -1.84
N GLN A 35 -4.70 -2.97 -2.43
CA GLN A 35 -4.32 -1.76 -1.70
C GLN A 35 -5.54 -1.04 -1.10
N ASN A 36 -6.64 -0.92 -1.84
CA ASN A 36 -7.88 -0.34 -1.35
C ASN A 36 -8.45 -1.10 -0.14
N ARG A 37 -8.43 -2.43 -0.17
CA ARG A 37 -8.86 -3.26 0.97
C ARG A 37 -7.96 -3.07 2.17
N MET A 38 -6.63 -3.05 1.96
CA MET A 38 -5.68 -2.78 3.03
C MET A 38 -5.94 -1.42 3.68
N LEU A 39 -6.09 -0.35 2.89
CA LEU A 39 -6.37 0.98 3.38
C LEU A 39 -7.74 1.07 4.09
N SER A 40 -8.75 0.34 3.61
CA SER A 40 -10.04 0.21 4.32
C SER A 40 -9.87 -0.42 5.70
N GLY A 41 -9.04 -1.46 5.83
CA GLY A 41 -8.76 -2.11 7.11
C GLY A 41 -8.00 -1.21 8.09
N ILE A 42 -6.98 -0.49 7.62
CA ILE A 42 -6.10 0.30 8.49
C ILE A 42 -6.58 1.73 8.73
N ALA A 43 -7.20 2.37 7.73
CA ALA A 43 -7.63 3.77 7.77
C ALA A 43 -9.16 3.96 7.68
N GLY A 44 -9.91 2.92 7.33
CA GLY A 44 -11.34 3.02 7.09
C GLY A 44 -11.70 3.72 5.77
N LYS A 45 -10.75 3.88 4.87
CA LYS A 45 -10.89 4.58 3.58
C LYS A 45 -10.27 3.80 2.44
N ARG A 46 -10.83 3.96 1.25
CA ARG A 46 -10.24 3.53 -0.02
C ARG A 46 -9.53 4.72 -0.65
N LEU A 47 -8.41 4.50 -1.31
CA LEU A 47 -7.68 5.54 -2.02
C LEU A 47 -8.16 5.63 -3.47
N TYR A 48 -8.15 4.51 -4.17
CA TYR A 48 -8.44 4.49 -5.61
C TYR A 48 -9.94 4.44 -5.89
N LYS A 49 -10.38 5.31 -6.79
CA LYS A 49 -11.64 5.14 -7.54
C LYS A 49 -11.35 4.17 -8.67
N MET A 50 -12.05 3.06 -8.70
CA MET A 50 -11.82 1.96 -9.63
C MET A 50 -12.80 2.00 -10.79
N GLN A 51 -12.32 1.76 -12.01
CA GLN A 51 -13.13 1.68 -13.23
C GLN A 51 -12.54 0.61 -14.15
N THR A 52 -13.39 -0.26 -14.71
CA THR A 52 -13.00 -1.09 -15.85
C THR A 52 -12.99 -0.24 -17.11
N VAL A 53 -11.91 -0.34 -17.88
CA VAL A 53 -11.76 0.29 -19.18
C VAL A 53 -11.60 -0.79 -20.24
N SER A 54 -12.30 -0.63 -21.36
CA SER A 54 -12.21 -1.54 -22.50
C SER A 54 -11.33 -0.92 -23.59
N SER A 55 -10.71 -1.76 -24.40
CA SER A 55 -9.88 -1.30 -25.49
C SER A 55 -10.72 -0.63 -26.58
N GLU A 56 -10.16 0.43 -27.19
CA GLU A 56 -10.73 1.10 -28.36
C GLU A 56 -10.47 0.30 -29.66
N ALA A 57 -9.34 -0.39 -29.74
CA ALA A 57 -8.97 -1.18 -30.90
C ALA A 57 -8.08 -2.37 -30.55
N VAL A 58 -8.16 -3.42 -31.38
CA VAL A 58 -7.27 -4.58 -31.35
C VAL A 58 -6.69 -4.76 -32.75
N TRP A 59 -5.36 -4.73 -32.89
CA TRP A 59 -4.69 -4.88 -34.18
C TRP A 59 -3.32 -5.54 -34.03
N ALA A 60 -3.03 -6.52 -34.87
CA ALA A 60 -1.73 -7.19 -34.93
C ALA A 60 -1.15 -7.64 -33.56
N GLY A 61 -2.01 -8.04 -32.62
CA GLY A 61 -1.59 -8.45 -31.27
C GLY A 61 -1.51 -7.29 -30.27
N ASN A 62 -1.71 -6.05 -30.70
CA ASN A 62 -1.76 -4.88 -29.84
C ASN A 62 -3.20 -4.52 -29.45
N VAL A 63 -3.31 -3.91 -28.30
CA VAL A 63 -4.57 -3.40 -27.74
C VAL A 63 -4.37 -1.94 -27.34
N ASP A 64 -5.27 -1.07 -27.78
CA ASP A 64 -5.22 0.35 -27.48
C ASP A 64 -6.29 0.73 -26.45
N PHE A 65 -5.88 1.50 -25.44
CA PHE A 65 -6.75 2.07 -24.42
C PHE A 65 -6.66 3.60 -24.43
N ASP A 66 -7.79 4.28 -24.48
CA ASP A 66 -7.91 5.73 -24.31
C ASP A 66 -8.41 6.03 -22.90
N ILE A 67 -7.51 6.51 -22.05
CA ILE A 67 -7.73 6.73 -20.62
C ILE A 67 -7.99 8.20 -20.34
N SER A 68 -9.22 8.54 -19.97
CA SER A 68 -9.58 9.91 -19.60
C SER A 68 -9.24 10.18 -18.13
N LEU A 69 -8.30 11.07 -17.88
CA LEU A 69 -7.93 11.57 -16.54
C LEU A 69 -8.44 13.01 -16.38
N LYS A 70 -9.01 13.31 -15.22
CA LYS A 70 -9.40 14.67 -14.86
C LYS A 70 -8.20 15.43 -14.31
N LYS A 71 -8.20 16.74 -14.49
CA LYS A 71 -7.20 17.63 -13.89
C LYS A 71 -6.94 17.27 -12.43
N GLY A 72 -5.65 17.05 -12.10
CA GLY A 72 -5.18 16.74 -10.75
C GLY A 72 -5.52 15.34 -10.25
N GLU A 73 -6.05 14.45 -11.09
CA GLU A 73 -6.13 13.02 -10.80
C GLU A 73 -4.84 12.34 -11.23
N HIS A 74 -4.29 11.50 -10.34
CA HIS A 74 -3.23 10.56 -10.66
C HIS A 74 -3.84 9.24 -11.09
N GLY A 75 -3.39 8.68 -12.20
CA GLY A 75 -3.92 7.45 -12.77
C GLY A 75 -2.92 6.30 -12.72
N TYR A 76 -3.41 5.11 -12.37
CA TYR A 76 -2.73 3.83 -12.59
C TYR A 76 -3.59 2.91 -13.43
N LEU A 77 -3.01 2.26 -14.41
CA LEU A 77 -3.68 1.26 -15.23
C LEU A 77 -3.10 -0.13 -14.92
N TYR A 78 -3.97 -1.07 -14.58
CA TYR A 78 -3.61 -2.47 -14.41
C TYR A 78 -4.23 -3.30 -15.54
N ILE A 79 -3.39 -3.98 -16.32
CA ILE A 79 -3.79 -4.91 -17.38
C ILE A 79 -3.67 -6.32 -16.82
N PRO A 80 -4.78 -7.03 -16.51
CA PRO A 80 -4.72 -8.35 -15.91
C PRO A 80 -4.17 -9.41 -16.88
N GLY A 81 -3.70 -10.53 -16.35
CA GLY A 81 -3.26 -11.68 -17.14
C GLY A 81 -1.75 -11.71 -17.42
N THR A 82 -1.39 -12.18 -18.62
CA THR A 82 0.03 -12.28 -19.02
C THR A 82 0.63 -10.89 -19.19
N GLU A 83 1.84 -10.72 -18.74
CA GLU A 83 2.58 -9.45 -18.90
C GLU A 83 2.71 -9.10 -20.38
N PRO A 84 2.35 -7.86 -20.79
CA PRO A 84 2.57 -7.39 -22.14
C PRO A 84 4.06 -7.39 -22.50
N GLU A 85 4.40 -7.81 -23.73
CA GLU A 85 5.80 -7.80 -24.22
C GLU A 85 6.30 -6.36 -24.40
N THR A 86 5.44 -5.50 -24.94
CA THR A 86 5.71 -4.08 -25.08
C THR A 86 4.52 -3.24 -24.61
N VAL A 87 4.82 -2.07 -24.05
CA VAL A 87 3.82 -1.07 -23.67
C VAL A 87 4.32 0.31 -24.08
N THR A 88 3.45 1.10 -24.67
CA THR A 88 3.70 2.52 -24.91
C THR A 88 2.66 3.39 -24.20
N ILE A 89 3.11 4.53 -23.67
CA ILE A 89 2.24 5.58 -23.15
C ILE A 89 2.46 6.84 -23.98
N ASN A 90 1.41 7.33 -24.64
CA ASN A 90 1.49 8.47 -25.57
C ASN A 90 2.57 8.29 -26.63
N GLY A 91 2.73 7.06 -27.14
CA GLY A 91 3.74 6.70 -28.16
C GLY A 91 5.18 6.56 -27.64
N GLN A 92 5.40 6.69 -26.34
CA GLN A 92 6.70 6.46 -25.74
C GLN A 92 6.74 5.08 -25.08
N GLU A 93 7.69 4.25 -25.52
CA GLU A 93 7.90 2.92 -24.96
C GLU A 93 8.30 2.99 -23.49
N GLN A 94 7.60 2.22 -22.65
CA GLN A 94 7.92 2.07 -21.26
C GLN A 94 8.97 0.99 -21.08
N LYS A 95 10.12 1.35 -20.54
CA LYS A 95 11.17 0.39 -20.21
C LYS A 95 10.94 -0.09 -18.80
N SER A 96 10.49 -1.33 -18.66
CA SER A 96 10.38 -2.00 -17.38
C SER A 96 11.72 -2.66 -17.03
N ASP A 97 12.59 -1.94 -16.33
CA ASP A 97 13.81 -2.54 -15.80
C ASP A 97 13.56 -3.36 -14.50
N TYR A 98 12.41 -3.17 -13.82
CA TYR A 98 12.13 -3.74 -12.50
C TYR A 98 10.66 -4.03 -12.19
N TRP A 99 9.70 -3.66 -13.03
CA TRP A 99 8.28 -3.76 -12.75
C TRP A 99 7.56 -4.54 -13.85
N ASN A 100 6.55 -5.24 -13.42
CA ASN A 100 5.65 -5.94 -14.31
C ASN A 100 4.91 -4.93 -15.21
N ASN A 101 5.04 -5.06 -16.54
CA ASN A 101 4.36 -4.21 -17.54
C ASN A 101 2.82 -4.25 -17.45
N ASN A 102 2.26 -5.06 -16.55
CA ASN A 102 0.84 -5.06 -16.25
C ASN A 102 0.38 -3.84 -15.44
N PHE A 103 1.28 -3.13 -14.77
CA PHE A 103 0.94 -2.03 -13.87
C PHE A 103 1.64 -0.75 -14.28
N LEU A 104 0.87 0.19 -14.83
CA LEU A 104 1.36 1.40 -15.46
C LEU A 104 1.04 2.63 -14.63
N ASP A 105 2.02 3.47 -14.39
CA ASP A 105 1.84 4.81 -13.85
C ASP A 105 1.54 5.77 -15.01
N LEU A 106 0.32 6.31 -15.05
CA LEU A 106 -0.11 7.27 -16.06
C LEU A 106 0.18 8.72 -15.67
N GLY A 107 0.59 8.96 -14.43
CA GLY A 107 0.92 10.29 -13.92
C GLY A 107 -0.29 11.17 -13.59
N THR A 108 0.01 12.45 -13.38
CA THR A 108 -0.97 13.50 -13.07
C THR A 108 -0.85 14.65 -14.07
N TYR A 109 -1.96 15.25 -14.45
CA TYR A 109 -2.00 16.32 -15.46
C TYR A 109 -2.69 17.59 -14.91
N ASP A 110 -2.22 18.76 -15.38
CA ASP A 110 -2.78 20.05 -15.02
C ASP A 110 -4.09 20.43 -15.75
N THR A 111 -4.50 19.58 -16.70
CA THR A 111 -5.76 19.71 -17.47
C THR A 111 -6.41 18.36 -17.62
N ASP A 112 -7.70 18.33 -17.96
CA ASP A 112 -8.35 17.10 -18.40
C ASP A 112 -7.60 16.56 -19.62
N THR A 113 -7.16 15.30 -19.55
CA THR A 113 -6.25 14.71 -20.53
C THR A 113 -6.73 13.30 -20.90
N VAL A 114 -6.54 12.93 -22.16
CA VAL A 114 -6.65 11.54 -22.62
C VAL A 114 -5.24 10.99 -22.76
N VAL A 115 -4.97 9.90 -22.06
CA VAL A 115 -3.69 9.18 -22.14
C VAL A 115 -3.89 7.95 -23.02
N HIS A 116 -3.10 7.85 -24.08
CA HIS A 116 -3.14 6.71 -24.99
C HIS A 116 -2.17 5.63 -24.52
N VAL A 117 -2.66 4.43 -24.30
CA VAL A 117 -1.86 3.28 -23.91
C VAL A 117 -1.99 2.20 -24.97
N THR A 118 -0.88 1.78 -25.57
CA THR A 118 -0.83 0.61 -26.45
C THR A 118 -0.06 -0.50 -25.75
N ALA A 119 -0.62 -1.69 -25.69
CA ALA A 119 0.01 -2.85 -25.07
C ALA A 119 -0.04 -4.07 -26.00
N GLU A 120 1.06 -4.79 -26.13
CA GLU A 120 1.11 -6.07 -26.84
C GLU A 120 0.57 -7.19 -25.92
N THR A 121 -0.73 -7.39 -25.98
CA THR A 121 -1.47 -8.31 -25.11
C THR A 121 -2.77 -8.77 -25.78
N GLY A 122 -3.28 -9.93 -25.35
CA GLY A 122 -4.63 -10.38 -25.74
C GLY A 122 -5.76 -9.83 -24.87
N MET A 123 -5.43 -9.05 -23.83
CA MET A 123 -6.41 -8.55 -22.87
C MET A 123 -7.05 -7.26 -23.38
N GLN A 124 -8.37 -7.29 -23.53
CA GLN A 124 -9.17 -6.16 -24.02
C GLN A 124 -9.82 -5.33 -22.91
N GLU A 125 -9.60 -5.70 -21.67
CA GLU A 125 -10.07 -4.97 -20.50
C GLU A 125 -8.91 -4.73 -19.53
N ALA A 126 -8.88 -3.55 -18.93
CA ALA A 126 -7.96 -3.14 -17.92
C ALA A 126 -8.70 -2.47 -16.75
N VAL A 127 -8.03 -2.33 -15.64
CA VAL A 127 -8.55 -1.65 -14.46
C VAL A 127 -7.83 -0.32 -14.28
N LEU A 128 -8.57 0.77 -14.36
CA LEU A 128 -8.09 2.10 -14.04
C LEU A 128 -8.38 2.40 -12.57
N GLY A 129 -7.34 2.76 -11.82
CA GLY A 129 -7.46 3.35 -10.49
C GLY A 129 -7.02 4.79 -10.50
N THR A 130 -7.87 5.71 -10.05
CA THR A 130 -7.52 7.13 -9.92
C THR A 130 -7.64 7.61 -8.49
N TYR A 131 -6.80 8.56 -8.10
CA TYR A 131 -6.89 9.27 -6.82
C TYR A 131 -6.42 10.72 -6.96
N ARG A 132 -6.76 11.55 -5.98
CA ARG A 132 -6.21 12.90 -5.85
C ARG A 132 -5.19 12.94 -4.72
N GLU A 133 -4.19 13.79 -4.85
CA GLU A 133 -3.17 14.00 -3.82
C GLU A 133 -3.82 14.32 -2.46
N SER A 134 -4.92 15.09 -2.44
CA SER A 134 -5.69 15.39 -1.22
C SER A 134 -6.28 14.15 -0.54
N ASP A 135 -6.66 13.12 -1.31
CA ASP A 135 -7.20 11.87 -0.75
C ASP A 135 -6.08 11.08 -0.03
N LEU A 136 -4.87 11.11 -0.61
CA LEU A 136 -3.67 10.51 -0.01
C LEU A 136 -3.24 11.28 1.25
N ASP A 137 -3.25 12.61 1.19
CA ASP A 137 -2.94 13.47 2.35
C ASP A 137 -3.89 13.20 3.52
N GLU A 138 -5.19 13.08 3.26
CA GLU A 138 -6.18 12.78 4.29
C GLU A 138 -5.91 11.43 4.99
N ILE A 139 -5.57 10.39 4.22
CA ILE A 139 -5.20 9.08 4.77
C ILE A 139 -3.91 9.20 5.60
N TYR A 140 -2.90 9.91 5.08
CA TYR A 140 -1.64 10.14 5.78
C TYR A 140 -1.84 10.87 7.10
N GLU A 141 -2.58 12.00 7.11
CA GLU A 141 -2.87 12.76 8.32
C GLU A 141 -3.59 11.91 9.37
N MET A 142 -4.57 11.11 8.94
CA MET A 142 -5.30 10.21 9.81
C MET A 142 -4.38 9.20 10.49
N LEU A 143 -3.44 8.59 9.76
CA LEU A 143 -2.53 7.58 10.30
C LEU A 143 -1.37 8.22 11.08
N SER A 144 -0.81 9.33 10.59
CA SER A 144 0.31 10.02 11.23
C SER A 144 -0.06 10.66 12.57
N SER A 145 -1.31 11.07 12.75
CA SER A 145 -1.80 11.61 14.04
C SER A 145 -1.79 10.59 15.20
N ARG A 146 -1.66 9.30 14.89
CA ARG A 146 -1.74 8.18 15.85
C ARG A 146 -0.61 7.17 15.66
N GLN A 147 0.57 7.67 15.34
CA GLN A 147 1.76 6.85 15.11
C GLN A 147 2.77 6.91 16.27
N MET A 148 3.63 5.92 16.33
CA MET A 148 4.78 5.92 17.22
C MET A 148 6.05 5.55 16.47
N ASP A 149 7.16 6.08 16.95
CA ASP A 149 8.51 5.67 16.53
C ASP A 149 9.05 4.59 17.46
N LEU A 150 9.89 3.71 16.92
CA LEU A 150 10.62 2.69 17.67
C LEU A 150 12.11 3.05 17.70
N LYS A 151 12.61 3.40 18.89
CA LYS A 151 14.04 3.60 19.11
C LYS A 151 14.59 2.46 19.95
N ASN A 152 15.55 1.72 19.42
CA ASN A 152 16.13 0.55 20.10
C ASN A 152 15.05 -0.45 20.57
N GLY A 153 14.06 -0.71 19.74
CA GLY A 153 12.95 -1.63 20.05
C GLY A 153 11.96 -1.11 21.10
N LYS A 154 11.95 0.18 21.42
CA LYS A 154 11.03 0.78 22.40
C LYS A 154 10.36 2.01 21.83
N GLY A 155 9.05 2.13 22.08
CA GLY A 155 8.24 3.30 21.67
C GLY A 155 7.12 3.57 22.64
N THR A 156 6.48 4.74 22.49
CA THR A 156 5.29 5.13 23.25
C THR A 156 4.18 5.50 22.26
N ILE A 157 2.98 5.01 22.52
CA ILE A 157 1.78 5.23 21.70
C ILE A 157 0.60 5.68 22.57
N ALA A 158 -0.15 6.65 22.09
CA ALA A 158 -1.43 7.04 22.68
C ALA A 158 -2.58 6.41 21.87
N ALA A 159 -3.37 5.57 22.51
CA ALA A 159 -4.56 4.97 21.94
C ALA A 159 -5.80 5.73 22.44
N ALA A 160 -6.49 6.44 21.57
CA ALA A 160 -7.71 7.19 21.95
C ALA A 160 -8.87 6.26 22.34
N LYS A 161 -8.87 5.04 21.86
CA LYS A 161 -9.82 3.95 22.15
C LYS A 161 -9.12 2.62 22.03
N ASP A 162 -9.77 1.55 22.49
CA ASP A 162 -9.30 0.18 22.26
C ASP A 162 -9.12 -0.08 20.76
N GLY A 163 -8.06 -0.79 20.42
CA GLY A 163 -7.76 -1.07 19.00
C GLY A 163 -6.49 -1.89 18.85
N MET A 164 -6.03 -1.96 17.61
CA MET A 164 -4.83 -2.68 17.23
C MET A 164 -3.68 -1.68 16.94
N LEU A 165 -2.55 -1.87 17.58
CA LEU A 165 -1.29 -1.28 17.14
C LEU A 165 -0.74 -2.14 16.01
N LEU A 166 -0.72 -1.62 14.79
CA LEU A 166 -0.09 -2.26 13.65
C LEU A 166 1.36 -1.76 13.56
N LEU A 167 2.29 -2.70 13.52
CA LEU A 167 3.71 -2.43 13.36
C LEU A 167 4.16 -2.80 11.95
N SER A 168 4.87 -1.91 11.29
CA SER A 168 5.52 -2.16 9.98
C SER A 168 6.75 -3.08 10.14
N ILE A 169 6.57 -4.17 10.87
CA ILE A 169 7.58 -5.17 11.19
C ILE A 169 6.95 -6.53 10.92
N PHE A 170 7.69 -7.41 10.23
CA PHE A 170 7.21 -8.77 9.97
C PHE A 170 6.89 -9.49 11.27
N TYR A 171 5.78 -10.22 11.25
CA TYR A 171 5.40 -11.06 12.38
C TYR A 171 6.38 -12.23 12.53
N ASP A 172 6.90 -12.37 13.75
CA ASP A 172 7.75 -13.48 14.13
C ASP A 172 7.26 -14.01 15.49
N PRO A 173 6.90 -15.30 15.60
CA PRO A 173 6.45 -15.88 16.87
C PRO A 173 7.49 -15.88 17.98
N ASP A 174 8.80 -15.79 17.64
CA ASP A 174 9.89 -15.71 18.61
C ASP A 174 10.15 -14.27 19.11
N MET A 175 9.49 -13.28 18.49
CA MET A 175 9.56 -11.89 18.96
C MET A 175 8.81 -11.73 20.27
N GLN A 176 9.50 -11.23 21.29
CA GLN A 176 8.92 -10.93 22.58
C GLN A 176 8.43 -9.48 22.61
N ILE A 177 7.12 -9.30 22.80
CA ILE A 177 6.48 -7.98 22.87
C ILE A 177 6.02 -7.75 24.30
N TYR A 178 6.29 -6.54 24.80
CA TYR A 178 5.87 -6.09 26.13
C TYR A 178 5.09 -4.79 25.98
N VAL A 179 3.96 -4.71 26.66
CA VAL A 179 3.14 -3.50 26.81
C VAL A 179 3.13 -3.14 28.29
N ASP A 180 3.62 -1.94 28.62
CA ASP A 180 3.77 -1.45 30.01
C ASP A 180 4.52 -2.44 30.93
N GLY A 181 5.55 -3.08 30.36
CA GLY A 181 6.38 -4.06 31.05
C GLY A 181 5.78 -5.47 31.17
N LYS A 182 4.55 -5.70 30.72
CA LYS A 182 3.90 -7.02 30.70
C LYS A 182 4.06 -7.66 29.33
N LYS A 183 4.48 -8.93 29.29
CA LYS A 183 4.53 -9.70 28.04
C LYS A 183 3.14 -9.88 27.46
N VAL A 184 3.00 -9.64 26.17
CA VAL A 184 1.76 -9.82 25.41
C VAL A 184 2.03 -10.63 24.15
N ASP A 185 0.99 -11.27 23.60
CA ASP A 185 1.09 -12.02 22.37
C ASP A 185 0.83 -11.09 21.19
N GLY A 186 1.76 -11.08 20.22
CA GLY A 186 1.54 -10.48 18.92
C GLY A 186 0.64 -11.34 18.05
N LYS A 187 -0.02 -10.71 17.08
CA LYS A 187 -0.82 -11.39 16.05
C LYS A 187 -0.25 -11.08 14.67
N SER A 188 -0.30 -12.07 13.78
CA SER A 188 -0.02 -11.82 12.37
C SER A 188 -1.21 -11.12 11.71
N ILE A 189 -0.95 -9.95 11.13
CA ILE A 189 -1.88 -9.19 10.29
C ILE A 189 -1.30 -9.20 8.89
N GLN A 190 -1.66 -10.17 8.07
CA GLN A 190 -1.11 -10.38 6.72
C GLN A 190 0.43 -10.31 6.68
N GLY A 191 1.07 -10.97 7.65
CA GLY A 191 2.53 -10.98 7.78
C GLY A 191 3.13 -9.84 8.60
N LEU A 192 2.40 -8.79 8.91
CA LEU A 192 2.83 -7.72 9.82
C LEU A 192 2.44 -8.03 11.27
N THR A 193 3.10 -7.39 12.21
CA THR A 193 2.88 -7.59 13.65
C THR A 193 1.75 -6.68 14.16
N GLY A 194 0.70 -7.27 14.70
CA GLY A 194 -0.38 -6.58 15.40
C GLY A 194 -0.32 -6.80 16.92
N VAL A 195 -0.59 -5.76 17.71
CA VAL A 195 -0.67 -5.83 19.17
C VAL A 195 -1.96 -5.17 19.65
N LYS A 196 -2.79 -5.89 20.38
CA LYS A 196 -4.03 -5.31 20.93
C LYS A 196 -3.72 -4.40 22.11
N LEU A 197 -4.23 -3.16 22.05
CA LEU A 197 -4.10 -2.16 23.12
C LEU A 197 -5.47 -1.68 23.55
N SER A 198 -5.61 -1.39 24.86
CA SER A 198 -6.73 -0.63 25.41
C SER A 198 -6.56 0.86 25.13
N ALA A 199 -7.60 1.65 25.43
CA ALA A 199 -7.47 3.11 25.46
C ALA A 199 -6.45 3.53 26.53
N GLY A 200 -5.61 4.52 26.21
CA GLY A 200 -4.57 5.03 27.10
C GLY A 200 -3.23 5.26 26.42
N THR A 201 -2.24 5.64 27.20
CA THR A 201 -0.86 5.77 26.75
C THR A 201 -0.07 4.55 27.16
N HIS A 202 0.56 3.89 26.20
CA HIS A 202 1.28 2.64 26.42
C HIS A 202 2.73 2.74 25.99
N THR A 203 3.62 2.11 26.77
CA THR A 203 5.00 1.86 26.38
C THR A 203 5.10 0.47 25.76
N VAL A 204 5.49 0.39 24.50
CA VAL A 204 5.71 -0.87 23.78
C VAL A 204 7.20 -1.15 23.69
N THR A 205 7.61 -2.35 24.06
CA THR A 205 9.00 -2.81 23.95
C THR A 205 9.02 -4.13 23.19
N MET A 206 9.89 -4.21 22.19
CA MET A 206 10.13 -5.40 21.39
C MET A 206 11.52 -5.91 21.62
N LYS A 207 11.66 -7.21 21.82
CA LYS A 207 12.95 -7.90 21.98
C LYS A 207 12.95 -9.12 21.06
N TYR A 208 13.94 -9.18 20.20
CA TYR A 208 14.18 -10.38 19.41
C TYR A 208 15.20 -11.25 20.13
N ARG A 209 14.88 -12.52 20.25
CA ARG A 209 15.81 -13.52 20.77
C ARG A 209 16.15 -14.47 19.64
N THR A 210 17.39 -14.38 19.14
CA THR A 210 17.85 -15.27 18.07
C THR A 210 17.72 -16.73 18.54
N PRO A 211 16.97 -17.59 17.83
CA PRO A 211 16.88 -19.00 18.17
C PRO A 211 18.28 -19.63 18.15
N GLY A 212 18.60 -20.42 19.20
CA GLY A 212 19.87 -21.12 19.30
C GLY A 212 21.04 -20.34 19.93
N LEU A 213 20.93 -19.04 20.16
CA LEU A 213 21.89 -18.29 20.99
C LEU A 213 21.53 -18.47 22.48
N GLN A 214 22.04 -19.51 23.08
CA GLN A 214 22.11 -19.55 24.55
C GLN A 214 23.26 -18.64 24.97
N ALA A 215 22.97 -17.71 25.89
CA ALA A 215 24.05 -16.98 26.55
C ALA A 215 24.92 -17.98 27.26
N GLY A 216 26.17 -18.12 26.78
CA GLY A 216 27.24 -18.84 27.47
C GLY A 216 27.63 -18.11 28.72
#